data_79bebccb28a687821462b7ce0b034b49
#
_entry.id   79bebccb28a687821462b7ce0b034b49
#
_cell.length_a   1.000
_cell.length_b   1.000
_cell.length_c   1.000
_cell.angle_alpha   90.00
_cell.angle_beta   90.00
_cell.angle_gamma   90.00
#
_symmetry.space_group_name_H-M   'P 1'
#
loop_
_entity.id
_entity.type
_entity.pdbx_description
1 polymer ?
#
loop_
_entity_poly.entity_id
_entity_poly.type
_entity_poly.pdbx_seq_one_letter_code
_entity_poly.pdbx_strand_id
1 'polypeptide(L)'
;MPFLFLSPSTQDFNPYVTTGNEQYWMNQLADRMEPYLHASGVNVTRNDPDGSASQSIRDSNASRQDFHLALHSNAAPQALAGQLRGVDFYYYPTSEAGLRMANILVDNMKTIYPLPDRVQARPSTIIGEVRRTRVPAVLAEIGYHDNVDDANWLTGNLDAVARTL
;
A
#
# COMPACT_ATOMS: atom_id res chain seq x y z
N MET A 1 -0.95 6.77 -22.08
CA MET A 1 -1.00 5.74 -21.04
C MET A 1 -0.42 6.35 -19.77
N PRO A 2 -1.09 6.23 -18.62
CA PRO A 2 -0.57 6.73 -17.35
C PRO A 2 0.65 5.92 -16.87
N PHE A 3 1.48 6.55 -16.03
CA PHE A 3 2.68 5.97 -15.44
C PHE A 3 2.51 5.90 -13.92
N LEU A 4 2.59 4.69 -13.39
CA LEU A 4 2.49 4.40 -11.96
C LEU A 4 3.86 3.97 -11.42
N PHE A 5 4.33 4.62 -10.36
CA PHE A 5 5.38 4.09 -9.52
C PHE A 5 4.74 3.22 -8.43
N LEU A 6 4.96 1.91 -8.50
CA LEU A 6 4.44 0.93 -7.54
C LEU A 6 5.56 0.58 -6.55
N SER A 7 5.36 0.95 -5.29
CA SER A 7 6.36 0.89 -4.22
C SER A 7 5.92 -0.07 -3.10
N PRO A 8 6.04 -1.39 -3.29
CA PRO A 8 5.85 -2.33 -2.18
C PRO A 8 6.93 -2.15 -1.11
N SER A 9 6.56 -2.44 0.13
CA SER A 9 7.42 -2.30 1.30
C SER A 9 8.76 -3.01 1.13
N THR A 10 9.81 -2.36 1.62
CA THR A 10 11.19 -2.88 1.71
C THR A 10 11.53 -3.37 3.12
N GLN A 11 10.54 -3.48 4.02
CA GLN A 11 10.73 -3.77 5.45
C GLN A 11 10.74 -5.28 5.70
N ASP A 12 11.87 -5.92 5.50
CA ASP A 12 12.09 -7.35 5.76
C ASP A 12 12.12 -7.70 7.26
N PHE A 13 12.36 -6.68 8.10
CA PHE A 13 12.42 -6.79 9.56
C PHE A 13 11.05 -6.72 10.25
N ASN A 14 9.95 -6.61 9.52
CA ASN A 14 8.58 -6.62 10.03
C ASN A 14 7.94 -8.00 9.80
N PRO A 15 8.07 -8.97 10.73
CA PRO A 15 7.49 -10.30 10.55
C PRO A 15 5.98 -10.26 10.67
N TYR A 16 5.30 -11.09 9.86
CA TYR A 16 3.90 -11.41 10.08
C TYR A 16 3.74 -12.38 11.25
N VAL A 17 2.69 -12.23 12.03
CA VAL A 17 2.36 -13.14 13.13
C VAL A 17 2.11 -14.58 12.65
N THR A 18 1.83 -14.74 11.37
CA THR A 18 1.60 -16.06 10.73
C THR A 18 2.89 -16.59 10.11
N THR A 19 3.31 -16.04 8.97
CA THR A 19 4.52 -16.44 8.25
C THR A 19 4.99 -15.33 7.31
N GLY A 20 6.29 -15.30 7.04
CA GLY A 20 6.91 -14.31 6.18
C GLY A 20 7.03 -12.94 6.83
N ASN A 21 7.24 -11.92 6.03
CA ASN A 21 7.41 -10.54 6.46
C ASN A 21 6.70 -9.56 5.51
N GLU A 22 6.68 -8.30 5.88
CA GLU A 22 5.99 -7.24 5.14
C GLU A 22 6.56 -7.07 3.72
N GLN A 23 7.89 -7.03 3.56
CA GLN A 23 8.55 -6.97 2.25
C GLN A 23 8.07 -8.11 1.34
N TYR A 24 8.13 -9.34 1.83
CA TYR A 24 7.72 -10.51 1.06
C TYR A 24 6.28 -10.42 0.57
N TRP A 25 5.33 -10.17 1.48
CA TRP A 25 3.91 -10.18 1.14
C TRP A 25 3.50 -8.99 0.27
N MET A 26 4.08 -7.80 0.48
CA MET A 26 3.78 -6.63 -0.35
C MET A 26 4.36 -6.76 -1.75
N ASN A 27 5.53 -7.40 -1.91
CA ASN A 27 6.06 -7.73 -3.24
C ASN A 27 5.22 -8.80 -3.95
N GLN A 28 4.74 -9.83 -3.23
CA GLN A 28 3.80 -10.81 -3.77
C GLN A 28 2.47 -10.17 -4.21
N LEU A 29 2.00 -9.15 -3.49
CA LEU A 29 0.83 -8.38 -3.89
C LEU A 29 1.09 -7.57 -5.16
N ALA A 30 2.20 -6.85 -5.20
CA ALA A 30 2.59 -6.05 -6.35
C ALA A 30 2.78 -6.88 -7.63
N ASP A 31 3.37 -8.08 -7.52
CA ASP A 31 3.52 -9.02 -8.64
C ASP A 31 2.16 -9.43 -9.24
N ARG A 32 1.12 -9.54 -8.39
CA ARG A 32 -0.25 -9.83 -8.83
C ARG A 32 -0.98 -8.62 -9.40
N MET A 33 -0.62 -7.41 -8.97
CA MET A 33 -1.21 -6.17 -9.49
C MET A 33 -0.73 -5.85 -10.91
N GLU A 34 0.53 -6.10 -11.23
CA GLU A 34 1.12 -5.72 -12.53
C GLU A 34 0.34 -6.21 -13.75
N PRO A 35 -0.12 -7.48 -13.84
CA PRO A 35 -0.92 -7.93 -14.97
C PRO A 35 -2.23 -7.15 -15.15
N TYR A 36 -2.91 -6.81 -14.05
CA TYR A 36 -4.15 -6.02 -14.10
C TYR A 36 -3.90 -4.58 -14.52
N LEU A 37 -2.83 -3.96 -14.00
CA LEU A 37 -2.41 -2.62 -14.37
C LEU A 37 -2.03 -2.54 -15.85
N HIS A 38 -1.23 -3.47 -16.35
CA HIS A 38 -0.86 -3.54 -17.77
C HIS A 38 -2.07 -3.78 -18.67
N ALA A 39 -2.99 -4.68 -18.29
CA ALA A 39 -4.23 -4.91 -19.02
C ALA A 39 -5.12 -3.67 -19.07
N SER A 40 -5.01 -2.80 -18.07
CA SER A 40 -5.70 -1.50 -17.98
C SER A 40 -4.95 -0.36 -18.70
N GLY A 41 -3.84 -0.65 -19.36
CA GLY A 41 -3.04 0.34 -20.10
C GLY A 41 -2.17 1.24 -19.22
N VAL A 42 -1.83 0.80 -18.00
CA VAL A 42 -0.95 1.51 -17.07
C VAL A 42 0.49 1.02 -17.25
N ASN A 43 1.44 1.95 -17.41
CA ASN A 43 2.86 1.65 -17.36
C ASN A 43 3.32 1.62 -15.90
N VAL A 44 3.92 0.52 -15.48
CA VAL A 44 4.35 0.33 -14.09
C VAL A 44 5.87 0.40 -14.00
N THR A 45 6.37 1.17 -13.03
CA THR A 45 7.76 1.14 -12.58
C THR A 45 7.76 0.66 -11.12
N ARG A 46 8.59 -0.32 -10.79
CA ARG A 46 8.74 -0.89 -9.43
C ARG A 46 9.93 -0.26 -8.72
N ASN A 47 9.84 -0.17 -7.40
CA ASN A 47 11.02 0.10 -6.57
C ASN A 47 11.93 -1.14 -6.49
N ASP A 48 13.15 -0.93 -6.00
CA ASP A 48 14.05 -2.01 -5.60
C ASP A 48 13.58 -2.60 -4.25
N PRO A 49 13.22 -3.89 -4.19
CA PRO A 49 12.76 -4.53 -2.95
C PRO A 49 13.83 -4.55 -1.85
N ASP A 50 15.12 -4.55 -2.22
CA ASP A 50 16.25 -4.53 -1.28
C ASP A 50 16.72 -3.11 -0.93
N GLY A 51 16.02 -2.10 -1.46
CA GLY A 51 16.29 -0.69 -1.21
C GLY A 51 15.69 -0.17 0.11
N SER A 52 15.31 1.09 0.09
CA SER A 52 14.65 1.75 1.23
C SER A 52 13.53 2.67 0.76
N ALA A 53 12.62 3.04 1.65
CA ALA A 53 11.58 4.03 1.34
C ALA A 53 12.18 5.35 0.80
N SER A 54 13.32 5.78 1.33
CA SER A 54 14.03 6.97 0.79
C SER A 54 14.57 6.75 -0.62
N GLN A 55 15.00 5.54 -0.96
CA GLN A 55 15.38 5.19 -2.33
C GLN A 55 14.16 5.20 -3.24
N SER A 56 13.06 4.55 -2.84
CA SER A 56 11.80 4.53 -3.60
C SER A 56 11.31 5.95 -3.93
N ILE A 57 11.38 6.88 -2.97
CA ILE A 57 11.02 8.28 -3.19
C ILE A 57 11.94 8.93 -4.24
N ARG A 58 13.26 8.71 -4.16
CA ARG A 58 14.22 9.28 -5.14
C ARG A 58 13.96 8.74 -6.54
N ASP A 59 13.76 7.44 -6.67
CA ASP A 59 13.55 6.77 -7.96
C ASP A 59 12.22 7.20 -8.60
N SER A 60 11.15 7.29 -7.81
CA SER A 60 9.88 7.85 -8.24
C SER A 60 10.03 9.29 -8.74
N ASN A 61 10.79 10.13 -8.02
CA ASN A 61 11.01 11.52 -8.36
C ASN A 61 11.97 11.72 -9.55
N ALA A 62 12.84 10.76 -9.84
CA ALA A 62 13.80 10.80 -10.94
C ALA A 62 13.21 10.33 -12.27
N SER A 63 12.12 9.58 -12.25
CA SER A 63 11.44 9.03 -13.42
C SER A 63 10.13 9.78 -13.73
N ARG A 64 9.62 9.59 -14.94
CA ARG A 64 8.30 10.13 -15.32
C ARG A 64 7.22 9.26 -14.69
N GLN A 65 6.49 9.84 -13.74
CA GLN A 65 5.33 9.20 -13.12
C GLN A 65 4.15 10.17 -13.12
N ASP A 66 2.93 9.62 -13.11
CA ASP A 66 1.69 10.37 -12.94
C ASP A 66 1.11 10.14 -11.52
N PHE A 67 1.46 9.01 -10.90
CA PHE A 67 1.01 8.64 -9.56
C PHE A 67 2.04 7.73 -8.86
N HIS A 68 2.08 7.79 -7.52
CA HIS A 68 2.89 6.91 -6.67
C HIS A 68 1.97 6.14 -5.71
N LEU A 69 2.02 4.81 -5.74
CA LEU A 69 1.29 3.93 -4.84
C LEU A 69 2.27 3.09 -4.03
N ALA A 70 2.34 3.34 -2.73
CA ALA A 70 3.10 2.52 -1.81
C ALA A 70 2.19 1.46 -1.16
N LEU A 71 2.72 0.23 -1.04
CA LEU A 71 2.02 -0.91 -0.45
C LEU A 71 2.72 -1.33 0.83
N HIS A 72 2.00 -1.29 1.93
CA HIS A 72 2.43 -1.65 3.27
C HIS A 72 1.38 -2.48 3.99
N SER A 73 1.76 -3.12 5.08
CA SER A 73 0.84 -3.64 6.09
C SER A 73 1.23 -3.09 7.44
N ASN A 74 0.24 -2.75 8.23
CA ASN A 74 0.39 -2.03 9.49
C ASN A 74 0.82 -2.97 10.65
N ALA A 75 1.34 -2.36 11.70
CA ALA A 75 1.54 -2.99 13.00
C ALA A 75 0.93 -2.14 14.10
N ALA A 76 0.29 -2.76 15.07
CA ALA A 76 -0.21 -2.06 16.24
C ALA A 76 0.95 -1.57 17.13
N PRO A 77 0.78 -0.45 17.87
CA PRO A 77 1.68 -0.12 18.95
C PRO A 77 1.79 -1.29 19.96
N GLN A 78 2.95 -1.48 20.57
CA GLN A 78 3.22 -2.63 21.44
C GLN A 78 2.12 -2.88 22.50
N ALA A 79 1.55 -1.83 23.08
CA ALA A 79 0.47 -1.94 24.06
C ALA A 79 -0.84 -2.51 23.50
N LEU A 80 -1.02 -2.50 22.19
CA LEU A 80 -2.20 -2.98 21.46
C LEU A 80 -1.85 -4.10 20.47
N ALA A 81 -0.66 -4.71 20.61
CA ALA A 81 -0.20 -5.75 19.68
C ALA A 81 -1.24 -6.86 19.50
N GLY A 82 -1.52 -7.19 18.25
CA GLY A 82 -2.51 -8.19 17.87
C GLY A 82 -3.99 -7.79 18.03
N GLN A 83 -4.29 -6.58 18.51
CA GLN A 83 -5.67 -6.17 18.81
C GLN A 83 -6.30 -5.27 17.72
N LEU A 84 -5.46 -4.57 16.95
CA LEU A 84 -5.96 -3.66 15.91
C LEU A 84 -6.18 -4.40 14.59
N ARG A 85 -7.16 -3.92 13.84
CA ARG A 85 -7.51 -4.38 12.48
C ARG A 85 -7.97 -3.21 11.65
N GLY A 86 -7.79 -3.26 10.35
CA GLY A 86 -8.28 -2.23 9.44
C GLY A 86 -7.37 -2.02 8.25
N VAL A 87 -7.83 -1.21 7.31
CA VAL A 87 -7.09 -0.78 6.13
C VAL A 87 -7.13 0.73 6.06
N ASP A 88 -5.96 1.37 6.01
CA ASP A 88 -5.83 2.80 5.91
C ASP A 88 -5.13 3.21 4.60
N PHE A 89 -5.70 4.19 3.90
CA PHE A 89 -5.10 4.80 2.72
C PHE A 89 -4.65 6.21 3.05
N TYR A 90 -3.34 6.40 3.22
CA TYR A 90 -2.75 7.69 3.58
C TYR A 90 -2.48 8.54 2.34
N TYR A 91 -2.80 9.81 2.44
CA TYR A 91 -2.54 10.82 1.40
C TYR A 91 -1.99 12.11 2.02
N TYR A 92 -1.36 12.97 1.22
CA TYR A 92 -0.91 14.28 1.71
C TYR A 92 -2.09 15.26 1.79
N PRO A 93 -2.29 16.00 2.91
CA PRO A 93 -3.52 16.76 3.18
C PRO A 93 -3.93 17.77 2.11
N THR A 94 -2.94 18.38 1.40
CA THR A 94 -3.21 19.36 0.35
C THR A 94 -3.27 18.75 -1.06
N SER A 95 -3.13 17.42 -1.19
CA SER A 95 -3.20 16.72 -2.47
C SER A 95 -4.64 16.29 -2.78
N GLU A 96 -5.35 17.09 -3.57
CA GLU A 96 -6.72 16.75 -4.03
C GLU A 96 -6.74 15.45 -4.84
N ALA A 97 -5.73 15.23 -5.69
CA ALA A 97 -5.62 14.00 -6.48
C ALA A 97 -5.31 12.78 -5.59
N GLY A 98 -4.45 12.95 -4.56
CA GLY A 98 -4.18 11.92 -3.56
C GLY A 98 -5.43 11.55 -2.76
N LEU A 99 -6.18 12.53 -2.28
CA LEU A 99 -7.46 12.31 -1.58
C LEU A 99 -8.46 11.58 -2.47
N ARG A 100 -8.61 12.01 -3.72
CA ARG A 100 -9.54 11.38 -4.67
C ARG A 100 -9.19 9.92 -4.91
N MET A 101 -7.90 9.61 -5.11
CA MET A 101 -7.44 8.23 -5.26
C MET A 101 -7.64 7.42 -3.98
N ALA A 102 -7.28 7.97 -2.81
CA ALA A 102 -7.49 7.29 -1.53
C ALA A 102 -8.97 6.91 -1.32
N ASN A 103 -9.90 7.80 -1.65
CA ASN A 103 -11.34 7.51 -1.55
C ASN A 103 -11.79 6.41 -2.51
N ILE A 104 -11.28 6.38 -3.76
CA ILE A 104 -11.58 5.29 -4.72
C ILE A 104 -11.09 3.95 -4.15
N LEU A 105 -9.87 3.92 -3.63
CA LEU A 105 -9.29 2.71 -3.03
C LEU A 105 -10.07 2.27 -1.78
N VAL A 106 -10.54 3.22 -0.95
CA VAL A 106 -11.42 2.94 0.20
C VAL A 106 -12.72 2.28 -0.24
N ASP A 107 -13.41 2.87 -1.22
CA ASP A 107 -14.71 2.36 -1.69
C ASP A 107 -14.56 0.95 -2.28
N ASN A 108 -13.52 0.72 -3.05
CA ASN A 108 -13.21 -0.59 -3.60
C ASN A 108 -12.87 -1.61 -2.49
N MET A 109 -11.96 -1.25 -1.58
CA MET A 109 -11.50 -2.14 -0.52
C MET A 109 -12.62 -2.55 0.45
N LYS A 110 -13.59 -1.68 0.71
CA LYS A 110 -14.78 -1.98 1.49
C LYS A 110 -15.60 -3.14 0.94
N THR A 111 -15.50 -3.41 -0.36
CA THR A 111 -16.26 -4.51 -0.99
C THR A 111 -15.71 -5.89 -0.66
N ILE A 112 -14.43 -5.99 -0.24
CA ILE A 112 -13.76 -7.27 0.01
C ILE A 112 -13.21 -7.43 1.43
N TYR A 113 -12.94 -6.33 2.15
CA TYR A 113 -12.40 -6.40 3.50
C TYR A 113 -13.49 -6.79 4.51
N PRO A 114 -13.22 -7.74 5.44
CA PRO A 114 -14.23 -8.27 6.37
C PRO A 114 -14.87 -7.25 7.30
N LEU A 115 -14.18 -6.12 7.56
CA LEU A 115 -14.63 -5.06 8.45
C LEU A 115 -14.67 -3.72 7.68
N PRO A 116 -15.67 -3.51 6.77
CA PRO A 116 -15.70 -2.35 5.88
C PRO A 116 -15.71 -1.01 6.62
N ASP A 117 -16.25 -0.94 7.83
CA ASP A 117 -16.23 0.26 8.67
C ASP A 117 -14.83 0.64 9.18
N ARG A 118 -13.84 -0.26 9.03
CA ARG A 118 -12.44 -0.06 9.37
C ARG A 118 -11.55 0.20 8.16
N VAL A 119 -12.13 0.57 7.03
CA VAL A 119 -11.41 0.99 5.83
C VAL A 119 -11.56 2.50 5.68
N GLN A 120 -10.43 3.25 5.71
CA GLN A 120 -10.47 4.71 5.79
C GLN A 120 -9.37 5.37 4.94
N ALA A 121 -9.68 6.57 4.43
CA ALA A 121 -8.69 7.50 3.92
C ALA A 121 -8.21 8.39 5.07
N ARG A 122 -6.88 8.56 5.21
CA ARG A 122 -6.28 9.35 6.29
C ARG A 122 -5.27 10.36 5.77
N PRO A 123 -5.35 11.64 6.18
CA PRO A 123 -4.30 12.61 5.86
C PRO A 123 -3.02 12.31 6.67
N SER A 124 -1.84 12.49 6.05
CA SER A 124 -0.57 12.39 6.75
C SER A 124 0.43 13.42 6.24
N THR A 125 1.09 14.11 7.19
CA THR A 125 2.19 15.03 6.92
C THR A 125 3.55 14.44 7.28
N ILE A 126 3.59 13.22 7.82
CA ILE A 126 4.83 12.59 8.33
C ILE A 126 5.31 11.44 7.45
N ILE A 127 4.41 10.73 6.75
CA ILE A 127 4.79 9.61 5.88
C ILE A 127 5.57 10.12 4.68
N GLY A 128 6.82 9.67 4.54
CA GLY A 128 7.75 10.14 3.52
C GLY A 128 7.23 9.95 2.10
N GLU A 129 6.69 8.77 1.77
CA GLU A 129 6.23 8.44 0.42
C GLU A 129 5.02 9.24 -0.05
N VAL A 130 4.20 9.79 0.85
CA VAL A 130 3.11 10.70 0.48
C VAL A 130 3.51 12.17 0.52
N ARG A 131 4.51 12.52 1.35
CA ARG A 131 4.94 13.92 1.55
C ARG A 131 6.02 14.37 0.59
N ARG A 132 6.94 13.47 0.17
CA ARG A 132 8.19 13.82 -0.51
C ARG A 132 8.20 13.40 -1.98
N THR A 133 7.16 12.75 -2.46
CA THR A 133 6.97 12.46 -3.88
C THR A 133 6.48 13.70 -4.62
N ARG A 134 6.92 13.88 -5.87
CA ARG A 134 6.54 15.02 -6.71
C ARG A 134 5.16 14.88 -7.32
N VAL A 135 4.72 13.64 -7.51
CA VAL A 135 3.41 13.30 -8.05
C VAL A 135 2.42 13.00 -6.92
N PRO A 136 1.11 13.04 -7.17
CA PRO A 136 0.13 12.57 -6.20
C PRO A 136 0.47 11.16 -5.72
N ALA A 137 0.32 10.92 -4.42
CA ALA A 137 0.69 9.65 -3.81
C ALA A 137 -0.36 9.17 -2.81
N VAL A 138 -0.49 7.85 -2.72
CA VAL A 138 -1.19 7.16 -1.65
C VAL A 138 -0.27 6.07 -1.09
N LEU A 139 -0.24 5.93 0.23
CA LEU A 139 0.33 4.77 0.90
C LEU A 139 -0.81 3.95 1.50
N ALA A 140 -0.90 2.70 1.08
CA ALA A 140 -1.88 1.74 1.57
C ALA A 140 -1.28 0.93 2.72
N GLU A 141 -1.92 0.96 3.88
CA GLU A 141 -1.69 0.06 5.01
C GLU A 141 -2.76 -1.01 5.00
N ILE A 142 -2.46 -2.17 4.41
CA ILE A 142 -3.44 -3.21 4.08
C ILE A 142 -3.50 -4.25 5.20
N GLY A 143 -4.33 -4.00 6.20
CA GLY A 143 -4.45 -4.87 7.39
C GLY A 143 -3.27 -4.73 8.34
N TYR A 144 -3.39 -5.36 9.49
CA TYR A 144 -2.37 -5.40 10.53
C TYR A 144 -1.65 -6.75 10.52
N HIS A 145 -0.34 -6.76 10.19
CA HIS A 145 0.43 -8.01 10.08
C HIS A 145 0.73 -8.68 11.43
N ASP A 146 0.56 -7.95 12.53
CA ASP A 146 0.64 -8.48 13.89
C ASP A 146 -0.69 -9.04 14.41
N ASN A 147 -1.80 -8.86 13.66
CA ASN A 147 -3.10 -9.45 13.96
C ASN A 147 -3.34 -10.70 13.12
N VAL A 148 -3.68 -11.81 13.77
CA VAL A 148 -3.84 -13.13 13.12
C VAL A 148 -4.92 -13.13 12.04
N ASP A 149 -6.06 -12.47 12.29
CA ASP A 149 -7.16 -12.44 11.33
C ASP A 149 -6.81 -11.61 10.09
N ASP A 150 -6.19 -10.43 10.27
CA ASP A 150 -5.78 -9.57 9.16
C ASP A 150 -4.64 -10.20 8.36
N ALA A 151 -3.64 -10.78 9.04
CA ALA A 151 -2.55 -11.47 8.38
C ALA A 151 -3.06 -12.66 7.53
N ASN A 152 -3.94 -13.49 8.07
CA ASN A 152 -4.55 -14.60 7.34
C ASN A 152 -5.44 -14.12 6.19
N TRP A 153 -6.26 -13.07 6.43
CA TRP A 153 -7.10 -12.52 5.38
C TRP A 153 -6.27 -12.01 4.20
N LEU A 154 -5.26 -11.18 4.46
CA LEU A 154 -4.42 -10.61 3.42
C LEU A 154 -3.69 -11.69 2.63
N THR A 155 -2.99 -12.59 3.31
CA THR A 155 -2.20 -13.65 2.65
C THR A 155 -3.05 -14.65 1.89
N GLY A 156 -4.28 -14.90 2.33
CA GLY A 156 -5.25 -15.77 1.67
C GLY A 156 -6.03 -15.11 0.51
N ASN A 157 -5.96 -13.80 0.36
CA ASN A 157 -6.76 -13.04 -0.62
C ASN A 157 -5.93 -12.11 -1.51
N LEU A 158 -4.64 -12.34 -1.69
CA LEU A 158 -3.74 -11.45 -2.44
C LEU A 158 -4.24 -11.11 -3.85
N ASP A 159 -4.81 -12.07 -4.58
CA ASP A 159 -5.32 -11.82 -5.93
C ASP A 159 -6.56 -10.91 -5.90
N ALA A 160 -7.48 -11.14 -4.97
CA ALA A 160 -8.66 -10.28 -4.80
C ALA A 160 -8.24 -8.87 -4.40
N VAL A 161 -7.27 -8.72 -3.50
CA VAL A 161 -6.70 -7.42 -3.10
C VAL A 161 -6.03 -6.74 -4.30
N ALA A 162 -5.22 -7.48 -5.06
CA ALA A 162 -4.54 -6.96 -6.25
C ALA A 162 -5.50 -6.42 -7.33
N ARG A 163 -6.63 -7.10 -7.52
CA ARG A 163 -7.68 -6.66 -8.47
C ARG A 163 -8.48 -5.47 -7.98
N THR A 164 -8.49 -5.27 -6.68
CA THR A 164 -9.28 -4.21 -6.02
C THR A 164 -8.52 -2.89 -5.98
N LEU A 165 -7.18 -2.96 -5.83
CA LEU A 165 -6.26 -1.81 -5.87
C LEU A 165 -5.96 -1.36 -7.31
#